data_1260383a88a5d60b4bd4556357a65d6e
#
_entry.id   1260383a88a5d60b4bd4556357a65d6e
#
_cell.length_a   1.000
_cell.length_b   1.000
_cell.length_c   1.000
_cell.angle_alpha   90.00
_cell.angle_beta   90.00
_cell.angle_gamma   90.00
#
_symmetry.space_group_name_H-M   'P 1'
#
loop_
_entity.id
_entity.type
_entity.pdbx_description
1 polymer ?
#
loop_
_entity_poly.entity_id
_entity_poly.type
_entity_poly.pdbx_seq_one_letter_code
_entity_poly.pdbx_strand_id
1 'polypeptide(L)'
;METAYSVKNIPIRLTYERWYHIIENHDDLASYFHDVLDTVENPEFIMQGNQGTLKATKNIGKKKWLVVIYKELSEEDGFIITSYFLPGKPKGKIIFATVQFLINQ
;
A
#
# COMPACT_ATOMS: atom_id res chain seq x y z
N MET A 1 16.02 -6.30 -3.82
CA MET A 1 15.17 -5.11 -3.58
C MET A 1 14.28 -4.87 -4.78
N GLU A 2 13.01 -4.61 -4.52
CA GLU A 2 12.04 -4.29 -5.56
C GLU A 2 11.52 -2.88 -5.40
N THR A 3 11.05 -2.29 -6.50
CA THR A 3 10.55 -0.93 -6.52
C THR A 3 9.18 -0.89 -7.22
N ALA A 4 8.23 -0.22 -6.58
CA ALA A 4 6.95 0.13 -7.20
C ALA A 4 6.94 1.64 -7.44
N TYR A 5 6.17 2.09 -8.41
CA TYR A 5 6.03 3.53 -8.69
C TYR A 5 4.67 3.99 -8.19
N SER A 6 4.68 4.98 -7.29
CA SER A 6 3.44 5.52 -6.73
C SER A 6 2.61 6.23 -7.80
N VAL A 7 1.41 6.64 -7.44
CA VAL A 7 0.52 7.36 -8.37
C VAL A 7 1.12 8.70 -8.84
N LYS A 8 2.10 9.22 -8.10
CA LYS A 8 2.87 10.40 -8.51
C LYS A 8 4.15 10.05 -9.26
N ASN A 9 4.29 8.78 -9.63
CA ASN A 9 5.47 8.26 -10.33
C ASN A 9 6.76 8.38 -9.52
N ILE A 10 6.65 8.27 -8.20
CA ILE A 10 7.81 8.26 -7.30
C ILE A 10 8.20 6.81 -7.03
N PRO A 11 9.49 6.47 -7.15
CA PRO A 11 9.94 5.11 -6.84
C PRO A 11 9.83 4.83 -5.35
N ILE A 12 9.13 3.76 -5.01
CA ILE A 12 8.91 3.34 -3.63
C ILE A 12 9.59 1.99 -3.45
N ARG A 13 10.64 1.96 -2.63
CA ARG A 13 11.48 0.79 -2.42
C ARG A 13 10.87 -0.19 -1.43
N LEU A 14 11.00 -1.47 -1.70
CA LEU A 14 10.73 -2.54 -0.74
C LEU A 14 11.97 -3.43 -0.68
N THR A 15 12.77 -3.28 0.37
CA THR A 15 13.93 -4.13 0.57
C THR A 15 13.50 -5.50 1.09
N TYR A 16 14.28 -6.53 0.84
CA TYR A 16 13.99 -7.87 1.37
C TYR A 16 14.02 -7.89 2.88
N GLU A 17 14.92 -7.11 3.49
CA GLU A 17 14.97 -6.97 4.94
C GLU A 17 13.67 -6.40 5.49
N ARG A 18 13.14 -5.34 4.87
CA ARG A 18 11.84 -4.77 5.26
C ARG A 18 10.72 -5.79 5.05
N TRP A 19 10.75 -6.52 3.95
CA TRP A 19 9.75 -7.55 3.67
C TRP A 19 9.73 -8.62 4.75
N TYR A 20 10.91 -9.09 5.19
CA TYR A 20 10.99 -10.07 6.27
C TYR A 20 10.42 -9.52 7.58
N HIS A 21 10.68 -8.26 7.90
CA HIS A 21 10.07 -7.62 9.06
C HIS A 21 8.54 -7.59 8.96
N ILE A 22 8.03 -7.29 7.78
CA ILE A 22 6.57 -7.24 7.55
C ILE A 22 5.95 -8.61 7.80
N ILE A 23 6.49 -9.66 7.19
CA ILE A 23 5.88 -11.00 7.30
C ILE A 23 6.13 -11.66 8.66
N GLU A 24 7.13 -11.23 9.43
CA GLU A 24 7.28 -11.66 10.80
C GLU A 24 6.11 -11.22 11.68
N ASN A 25 5.56 -10.05 11.40
CA ASN A 25 4.44 -9.48 12.17
C ASN A 25 3.09 -9.74 11.50
N HIS A 26 3.09 -10.01 10.20
CA HIS A 26 1.90 -10.24 9.38
C HIS A 26 2.17 -11.41 8.45
N ASP A 27 2.23 -12.62 9.02
CA ASP A 27 2.60 -13.83 8.26
C ASP A 27 1.59 -14.21 7.19
N ASP A 28 0.35 -13.74 7.32
CA ASP A 28 -0.68 -13.91 6.30
C ASP A 28 -0.33 -13.20 4.97
N LEU A 29 0.68 -12.33 4.98
CA LEU A 29 1.17 -11.65 3.77
C LEU A 29 2.24 -12.43 3.01
N ALA A 30 2.73 -13.54 3.52
CA ALA A 30 3.92 -14.21 2.98
C ALA A 30 3.87 -14.47 1.46
N SER A 31 2.70 -14.78 0.92
CA SER A 31 2.53 -15.06 -0.52
C SER A 31 2.06 -13.82 -1.32
N TYR A 32 2.06 -12.63 -0.71
CA TYR A 32 1.48 -11.43 -1.31
C TYR A 32 2.51 -10.35 -1.61
N PHE A 33 3.78 -10.73 -1.82
CA PHE A 33 4.86 -9.77 -2.10
C PHE A 33 4.53 -8.86 -3.29
N HIS A 34 4.11 -9.46 -4.40
CA HIS A 34 3.80 -8.70 -5.61
C HIS A 34 2.53 -7.89 -5.46
N ASP A 35 1.56 -8.39 -4.68
CA ASP A 35 0.32 -7.65 -4.41
C ASP A 35 0.59 -6.39 -3.60
N VAL A 36 1.56 -6.43 -2.69
CA VAL A 36 1.97 -5.26 -1.91
C VAL A 36 2.54 -4.18 -2.84
N LEU A 37 3.44 -4.56 -3.74
CA LEU A 37 4.00 -3.63 -4.73
C LEU A 37 2.92 -3.09 -5.67
N ASP A 38 2.04 -3.97 -6.15
CA ASP A 38 0.95 -3.58 -7.05
C ASP A 38 -0.03 -2.62 -6.37
N THR A 39 -0.27 -2.80 -5.07
CA THR A 39 -1.17 -1.91 -4.33
C THR A 39 -0.64 -0.49 -4.25
N VAL A 40 0.68 -0.32 -4.12
CA VAL A 40 1.31 1.01 -4.17
C VAL A 40 1.13 1.62 -5.56
N GLU A 41 1.33 0.82 -6.59
CA GLU A 41 1.32 1.28 -7.97
C GLU A 41 -0.09 1.51 -8.50
N ASN A 42 -1.02 0.62 -8.16
CA ASN A 42 -2.40 0.62 -8.66
C ASN A 42 -3.42 0.53 -7.50
N PRO A 43 -3.42 1.49 -6.58
CA PRO A 43 -4.36 1.46 -5.47
C PRO A 43 -5.78 1.76 -5.95
N GLU A 44 -6.79 1.27 -5.23
CA GLU A 44 -8.16 1.73 -5.42
C GLU A 44 -8.32 3.12 -4.81
N PHE A 45 -7.74 3.33 -3.64
CA PHE A 45 -7.67 4.65 -3.02
C PHE A 45 -6.49 4.74 -2.07
N ILE A 46 -6.11 5.97 -1.74
CA ILE A 46 -5.02 6.27 -0.81
C ILE A 46 -5.58 7.14 0.30
N MET A 47 -5.28 6.78 1.54
CA MET A 47 -5.63 7.56 2.72
C MET A 47 -4.40 8.24 3.29
N GLN A 48 -4.63 9.35 3.97
CA GLN A 48 -3.60 10.02 4.75
C GLN A 48 -3.27 9.18 5.98
N GLY A 49 -1.98 8.96 6.23
CA GLY A 49 -1.48 8.32 7.42
C GLY A 49 -0.89 9.32 8.39
N ASN A 50 -0.25 8.80 9.44
CA ASN A 50 0.42 9.63 10.44
C ASN A 50 1.79 10.08 9.95
N GLN A 51 2.21 11.28 10.35
CA GLN A 51 3.57 11.78 10.12
C GLN A 51 4.00 11.74 8.65
N GLY A 52 3.09 12.13 7.77
CA GLY A 52 3.39 12.20 6.34
C GLY A 52 3.38 10.87 5.62
N THR A 53 2.94 9.81 6.26
CA THR A 53 2.80 8.51 5.58
C THR A 53 1.52 8.47 4.75
N LEU A 54 1.49 7.54 3.80
CA LEU A 54 0.37 7.29 2.92
C LEU A 54 -0.06 5.83 3.07
N LYS A 55 -1.37 5.59 2.95
CA LYS A 55 -1.93 4.24 3.05
C LYS A 55 -2.62 3.90 1.73
N ALA A 56 -1.91 3.19 0.87
CA ALA A 56 -2.49 2.66 -0.36
C ALA A 56 -3.37 1.46 -0.02
N THR A 57 -4.56 1.40 -0.58
CA THR A 57 -5.51 0.33 -0.26
C THR A 57 -6.08 -0.28 -1.52
N LYS A 58 -6.33 -1.59 -1.46
CA LYS A 58 -6.91 -2.34 -2.56
C LYS A 58 -7.64 -3.57 -2.03
N ASN A 59 -8.83 -3.81 -2.54
CA ASN A 59 -9.56 -5.04 -2.24
C ASN A 59 -9.04 -6.13 -3.17
N ILE A 60 -8.40 -7.15 -2.61
CA ILE A 60 -7.84 -8.25 -3.41
C ILE A 60 -8.55 -9.58 -3.18
N GLY A 61 -9.65 -9.56 -2.46
CA GLY A 61 -10.43 -10.77 -2.23
C GLY A 61 -11.48 -10.56 -1.16
N LYS A 62 -12.27 -11.59 -0.92
CA LYS A 62 -13.31 -11.54 0.10
C LYS A 62 -12.67 -11.33 1.48
N LYS A 63 -13.07 -10.27 2.18
CA LYS A 63 -12.52 -9.89 3.49
C LYS A 63 -11.00 -9.69 3.45
N LYS A 64 -10.50 -9.27 2.31
CA LYS A 64 -9.04 -9.03 2.11
C LYS A 64 -8.81 -7.66 1.52
N TRP A 65 -8.89 -6.66 2.36
CA TRP A 65 -8.45 -5.31 2.01
C TRP A 65 -6.99 -5.18 2.35
N LEU A 66 -6.15 -5.07 1.33
CA LEU A 66 -4.72 -4.90 1.52
C LEU A 66 -4.41 -3.43 1.74
N VAL A 67 -3.70 -3.13 2.81
CA VAL A 67 -3.23 -1.78 3.14
C VAL A 67 -1.71 -1.80 3.10
N VAL A 68 -1.12 -0.85 2.39
CA VAL A 68 0.33 -0.68 2.31
C VAL A 68 0.67 0.73 2.78
N ILE A 69 1.42 0.81 3.87
CA ILE A 69 1.88 2.10 4.41
C ILE A 69 3.24 2.40 3.82
N TYR A 70 3.35 3.56 3.18
CA TYR A 70 4.60 3.98 2.53
C TYR A 70 4.80 5.47 2.73
N LYS A 71 6.00 5.94 2.40
CA LYS A 71 6.35 7.34 2.50
C LYS A 71 7.08 7.78 1.24
N GLU A 72 6.69 8.93 0.72
CA GLU A 72 7.39 9.61 -0.37
C GLU A 72 8.35 10.62 0.27
N LEU A 73 9.65 10.45 0.05
CA LEU A 73 10.67 11.31 0.64
C LEU A 73 10.99 12.49 -0.27
N SER A 74 10.94 12.26 -1.58
CA SER A 74 11.23 13.27 -2.61
C SER A 74 10.58 12.81 -3.91
N GLU A 75 10.79 13.52 -4.99
CA GLU A 75 10.30 13.10 -6.31
C GLU A 75 11.02 11.86 -6.83
N GLU A 76 12.15 11.48 -6.21
CA GLU A 76 13.01 10.41 -6.69
C GLU A 76 13.16 9.26 -5.68
N ASP A 77 12.54 9.34 -4.53
CA ASP A 77 12.75 8.32 -3.49
C ASP A 77 11.58 8.20 -2.54
N GLY A 78 11.34 6.97 -2.12
CA GLY A 78 10.37 6.63 -1.10
C GLY A 78 10.54 5.19 -0.66
N PHE A 79 9.78 4.74 0.32
CA PHE A 79 9.91 3.38 0.83
C PHE A 79 8.62 2.89 1.48
N ILE A 80 8.45 1.56 1.45
CA ILE A 80 7.36 0.88 2.13
C ILE A 80 7.76 0.68 3.58
N ILE A 81 6.85 1.01 4.49
CA ILE A 81 7.06 0.88 5.93
C ILE A 81 6.51 -0.46 6.42
N THR A 82 5.23 -0.73 6.13
CA THR A 82 4.58 -1.96 6.53
C THR A 82 3.34 -2.22 5.66
N SER A 83 2.74 -3.38 5.84
CA SER A 83 1.53 -3.76 5.14
C SER A 83 0.74 -4.74 5.99
N TYR A 84 -0.56 -4.78 5.81
CA TYR A 84 -1.44 -5.69 6.55
C TYR A 84 -2.78 -5.83 5.83
N PHE A 85 -3.52 -6.88 6.18
CA PHE A 85 -4.90 -7.08 5.72
C PHE A 85 -5.90 -6.58 6.74
N LEU A 86 -7.01 -6.05 6.23
CA LEU A 86 -8.20 -5.76 7.03
C LEU A 86 -9.39 -6.54 6.44
N PRO A 87 -10.34 -6.98 7.27
CA PRO A 87 -11.50 -7.73 6.77
C PRO A 87 -12.54 -6.87 6.08
N GLY A 88 -12.53 -5.56 6.33
CA GLY A 88 -13.48 -4.61 5.74
C GLY A 88 -12.76 -3.41 5.16
N LYS A 89 -13.50 -2.58 4.41
CA LYS A 89 -12.95 -1.38 3.78
C LYS A 89 -12.33 -0.46 4.85
N PRO A 90 -11.06 -0.08 4.69
CA PRO A 90 -10.41 0.85 5.60
C PRO A 90 -11.11 2.20 5.65
N LYS A 91 -11.11 2.83 6.81
CA LYS A 91 -11.72 4.14 7.02
C LYS A 91 -10.65 5.16 7.37
N GLY A 92 -10.79 6.35 6.80
CA GLY A 92 -9.84 7.43 7.01
C GLY A 92 -10.05 8.54 5.98
N LYS A 93 -9.15 9.51 5.99
CA LYS A 93 -9.22 10.62 5.04
C LYS A 93 -8.65 10.17 3.69
N ILE A 94 -9.52 10.04 2.70
CA ILE A 94 -9.12 9.67 1.34
C ILE A 94 -8.55 10.91 0.64
N ILE A 95 -7.34 10.78 0.11
CA ILE A 95 -6.65 11.86 -0.61
C ILE A 95 -6.45 11.54 -2.09
N PHE A 96 -6.71 10.30 -2.50
CA PHE A 96 -6.67 9.85 -3.89
C PHE A 96 -7.64 8.68 -4.05
N ALA A 97 -8.40 8.65 -5.13
CA ALA A 97 -9.26 7.53 -5.45
C ALA A 97 -9.36 7.37 -6.96
N THR A 98 -9.45 6.12 -7.42
CA THR A 98 -9.68 5.85 -8.83
C THR A 98 -11.14 6.14 -9.17
N VAL A 99 -11.42 6.42 -10.45
CA VAL A 99 -12.78 6.61 -10.95
C VAL A 99 -13.61 5.35 -10.69
N GLN A 100 -13.02 4.18 -10.90
CA GLN A 100 -13.72 2.90 -10.70
C GLN A 100 -14.15 2.73 -9.25
N PHE A 101 -13.28 3.10 -8.30
CA PHE A 101 -13.64 3.05 -6.88
C PHE A 101 -14.80 3.98 -6.57
N LEU A 102 -14.77 5.21 -7.10
CA LEU A 102 -15.82 6.20 -6.88
C LEU A 102 -17.17 5.76 -7.48
N ILE A 103 -17.14 5.11 -8.64
CA ILE A 103 -18.34 4.60 -9.29
C ILE A 103 -18.99 3.48 -8.46
N ASN A 104 -18.18 2.66 -7.80
CA ASN A 104 -18.62 1.49 -7.04
C ASN A 104 -19.00 1.80 -5.59
N GLN A 105 -19.09 3.06 -5.22
CA GLN A 105 -19.51 3.44 -3.86
C GLN A 105 -20.98 3.13 -3.57
#